data_2ddb4036a45a467ac4963a41e81aace8
#
_entry.id   2ddb4036a45a467ac4963a41e81aace8
#
_cell.length_a   1.000
_cell.length_b   1.000
_cell.length_c   1.000
_cell.angle_alpha   90.00
_cell.angle_beta   90.00
_cell.angle_gamma   90.00
#
_symmetry.space_group_name_H-M   'P 1'
#
loop_
_entity.id
_entity.type
_entity.pdbx_description
1 polymer ?
#
loop_
_entity_poly.entity_id
_entity_poly.type
_entity_poly.pdbx_seq_one_letter_code
_entity_poly.pdbx_strand_id
1 'polypeptide(L)'
;MDNKENKKWSFAHFCAYISLALSITMLVLWCCNVGGFTVVSLDSFVGIIVALLAIVVTIVLGWQIYNAIELKRKIEELDELKDMLSVQEKEIKTQTNFTNHLTFGSLADIEITNGNYTSAFLYLIRSLEYTMSLDAPLDIDAIFGRMNISVNKVKQNSSLPVDIKKNIQDSDKQIRASSCYSMIKTQYEKVYNEFFSKIKDGENS
;
A
#
# COMPACT_ATOMS: atom_id res chain seq x y z
N MET A 1 -21.72 -1.29 -2.34
CA MET A 1 -22.43 -0.49 -1.30
C MET A 1 -23.61 -1.20 -0.65
N ASP A 2 -23.96 -2.43 -1.07
CA ASP A 2 -25.20 -3.12 -0.65
C ASP A 2 -25.13 -3.97 0.62
N ASN A 3 -23.96 -4.13 1.23
CA ASN A 3 -23.81 -5.10 2.34
C ASN A 3 -24.15 -4.53 3.74
N LYS A 4 -24.30 -3.21 3.87
CA LYS A 4 -24.66 -2.56 5.15
C LYS A 4 -26.15 -2.55 5.43
N GLU A 5 -27.00 -2.53 4.41
CA GLU A 5 -28.45 -2.55 4.58
C GLU A 5 -28.96 -3.94 4.97
N ASN A 6 -28.41 -5.01 4.40
CA ASN A 6 -28.79 -6.38 4.74
C ASN A 6 -28.53 -6.73 6.23
N LYS A 7 -27.53 -6.12 6.85
CA LYS A 7 -27.17 -6.41 8.25
C LYS A 7 -28.11 -5.71 9.26
N LYS A 8 -28.60 -4.51 8.94
CA LYS A 8 -29.62 -3.82 9.75
C LYS A 8 -30.97 -4.53 9.69
N TRP A 9 -31.32 -5.07 8.53
CA TRP A 9 -32.54 -5.85 8.34
C TRP A 9 -32.53 -7.13 9.16
N SER A 10 -31.40 -7.85 9.21
CA SER A 10 -31.26 -9.08 10.00
C SER A 10 -31.47 -8.87 11.49
N PHE A 11 -30.92 -7.79 12.08
CA PHE A 11 -31.08 -7.49 13.50
C PHE A 11 -32.53 -7.06 13.84
N ALA A 12 -33.16 -6.23 13.02
CA ALA A 12 -34.53 -5.83 13.23
C ALA A 12 -35.50 -7.00 13.15
N HIS A 13 -35.30 -7.89 12.20
CA HIS A 13 -36.11 -9.13 12.11
C HIS A 13 -35.88 -10.07 13.30
N PHE A 14 -34.67 -10.24 13.78
CA PHE A 14 -34.34 -11.01 14.97
C PHE A 14 -35.07 -10.45 16.22
N CYS A 15 -35.01 -9.14 16.45
CA CYS A 15 -35.75 -8.49 17.52
C CYS A 15 -37.26 -8.65 17.38
N ALA A 16 -37.81 -8.57 16.15
CA ALA A 16 -39.19 -8.77 15.88
C ALA A 16 -39.67 -10.21 16.19
N TYR A 17 -38.88 -11.23 15.83
CA TYR A 17 -39.17 -12.63 16.15
C TYR A 17 -39.12 -12.90 17.65
N ILE A 18 -38.16 -12.34 18.39
CA ILE A 18 -38.11 -12.47 19.85
C ILE A 18 -39.32 -11.81 20.49
N SER A 19 -39.68 -10.59 20.05
CA SER A 19 -40.87 -9.89 20.55
C SER A 19 -42.16 -10.68 20.27
N LEU A 20 -42.29 -11.26 19.08
CA LEU A 20 -43.42 -12.09 18.71
C LEU A 20 -43.48 -13.35 19.58
N ALA A 21 -42.36 -14.04 19.80
CA ALA A 21 -42.28 -15.23 20.63
C ALA A 21 -42.69 -14.95 22.09
N LEU A 22 -42.18 -13.83 22.66
CA LEU A 22 -42.55 -13.36 24.00
C LEU A 22 -44.02 -13.00 24.10
N SER A 23 -44.61 -12.38 23.07
CA SER A 23 -46.02 -12.04 23.03
C SER A 23 -46.90 -13.32 22.99
N ILE A 24 -46.52 -14.34 22.19
CA ILE A 24 -47.22 -15.63 22.10
C ILE A 24 -47.15 -16.37 23.43
N THR A 25 -45.95 -16.40 24.07
CA THR A 25 -45.80 -17.08 25.37
C THR A 25 -46.64 -16.40 26.46
N MET A 26 -46.68 -15.04 26.50
CA MET A 26 -47.55 -14.30 27.40
C MET A 26 -49.04 -14.61 27.14
N LEU A 27 -49.45 -14.71 25.89
CA LEU A 27 -50.84 -14.99 25.49
C LEU A 27 -51.24 -16.43 25.88
N VAL A 28 -50.33 -17.40 25.70
CA VAL A 28 -50.52 -18.79 26.14
C VAL A 28 -50.64 -18.87 27.66
N LEU A 29 -49.77 -18.22 28.40
CA LEU A 29 -49.80 -18.14 29.85
C LEU A 29 -51.14 -17.52 30.34
N TRP A 30 -51.62 -16.47 29.69
CA TRP A 30 -52.88 -15.82 30.01
C TRP A 30 -54.06 -16.73 29.70
N CYS A 31 -54.10 -17.43 28.57
CA CYS A 31 -55.13 -18.37 28.19
C CYS A 31 -55.17 -19.60 29.13
N CYS A 32 -54.02 -20.13 29.55
CA CYS A 32 -53.93 -21.20 30.51
C CYS A 32 -54.39 -20.79 31.93
N ASN A 33 -54.32 -19.52 32.25
CA ASN A 33 -54.68 -18.99 33.58
C ASN A 33 -56.19 -18.64 33.69
N VAL A 34 -56.91 -18.60 32.56
CA VAL A 34 -58.37 -18.33 32.55
C VAL A 34 -59.22 -19.51 33.04
N GLY A 35 -58.61 -20.71 33.16
CA GLY A 35 -59.30 -21.94 33.55
C GLY A 35 -59.26 -22.34 35.04
N GLY A 36 -58.61 -21.57 35.92
CA GLY A 36 -58.59 -21.87 37.36
C GLY A 36 -57.55 -21.06 38.12
N PHE A 37 -58.03 -20.14 38.94
CA PHE A 37 -57.22 -19.42 39.90
C PHE A 37 -56.64 -20.38 40.98
N THR A 38 -55.63 -21.13 40.64
CA THR A 38 -54.70 -21.65 41.63
C THR A 38 -53.71 -20.51 41.93
N VAL A 39 -53.64 -20.13 43.19
CA VAL A 39 -52.66 -19.16 43.68
C VAL A 39 -51.28 -19.60 43.21
N VAL A 40 -50.73 -18.92 42.16
CA VAL A 40 -49.37 -19.19 41.73
C VAL A 40 -48.49 -18.86 42.91
N SER A 41 -47.86 -19.89 43.51
CA SER A 41 -46.96 -19.67 44.63
C SER A 41 -45.84 -18.76 44.18
N LEU A 42 -45.34 -17.92 45.08
CA LEU A 42 -44.22 -16.99 44.81
C LEU A 42 -43.02 -17.73 44.20
N ASP A 43 -42.80 -18.97 44.67
CA ASP A 43 -41.71 -19.84 44.19
C ASP A 43 -41.87 -20.23 42.69
N SER A 44 -43.10 -20.53 42.26
CA SER A 44 -43.37 -20.83 40.83
C SER A 44 -43.19 -19.61 39.94
N PHE A 45 -43.53 -18.41 40.43
CA PHE A 45 -43.32 -17.17 39.70
C PHE A 45 -41.83 -16.82 39.57
N VAL A 46 -41.05 -16.96 40.62
CA VAL A 46 -39.57 -16.78 40.61
C VAL A 46 -38.95 -17.84 39.69
N GLY A 47 -39.37 -19.08 39.70
CA GLY A 47 -38.87 -20.12 38.81
C GLY A 47 -39.07 -19.79 37.31
N ILE A 48 -40.23 -19.24 36.94
CA ILE A 48 -40.51 -18.80 35.55
C ILE A 48 -39.58 -17.64 35.13
N ILE A 49 -39.36 -16.64 36.01
CA ILE A 49 -38.48 -15.52 35.73
C ILE A 49 -37.04 -16.00 35.52
N VAL A 50 -36.55 -16.88 36.39
CA VAL A 50 -35.20 -17.45 36.25
C VAL A 50 -35.01 -18.22 34.95
N ALA A 51 -36.00 -19.02 34.58
CA ALA A 51 -36.00 -19.79 33.32
C ALA A 51 -35.95 -18.83 32.10
N LEU A 52 -36.76 -17.77 32.09
CA LEU A 52 -36.76 -16.77 31.03
C LEU A 52 -35.42 -16.03 30.95
N LEU A 53 -34.85 -15.65 32.09
CA LEU A 53 -33.52 -15.01 32.13
C LEU A 53 -32.43 -15.95 31.57
N ALA A 54 -32.46 -17.23 31.92
CA ALA A 54 -31.50 -18.20 31.40
C ALA A 54 -31.57 -18.33 29.89
N ILE A 55 -32.80 -18.35 29.32
CA ILE A 55 -32.97 -18.35 27.83
C ILE A 55 -32.40 -17.10 27.21
N VAL A 56 -32.70 -15.93 27.75
CA VAL A 56 -32.17 -14.65 27.23
C VAL A 56 -30.64 -14.61 27.28
N VAL A 57 -30.05 -15.02 28.39
CA VAL A 57 -28.59 -15.07 28.55
C VAL A 57 -27.96 -16.03 27.52
N THR A 58 -28.55 -17.19 27.30
CA THR A 58 -28.06 -18.17 26.31
C THR A 58 -28.07 -17.59 24.91
N ILE A 59 -29.15 -16.90 24.54
CA ILE A 59 -29.27 -16.25 23.21
C ILE A 59 -28.21 -15.15 23.06
N VAL A 60 -28.04 -14.31 24.07
CA VAL A 60 -27.04 -13.21 24.03
C VAL A 60 -25.62 -13.77 23.91
N LEU A 61 -25.28 -14.80 24.68
CA LEU A 61 -23.97 -15.45 24.61
C LEU A 61 -23.74 -16.10 23.23
N GLY A 62 -24.72 -16.81 22.71
CA GLY A 62 -24.66 -17.39 21.35
C GLY A 62 -24.42 -16.33 20.28
N TRP A 63 -25.11 -15.20 20.38
CA TRP A 63 -24.91 -14.05 19.48
C TRP A 63 -23.52 -13.43 19.61
N GLN A 64 -23.00 -13.27 20.83
CA GLN A 64 -21.65 -12.74 21.04
C GLN A 64 -20.57 -13.65 20.45
N ILE A 65 -20.70 -14.96 20.65
CA ILE A 65 -19.77 -15.94 20.08
C ILE A 65 -19.82 -15.90 18.54
N TYR A 66 -21.00 -15.86 17.95
CA TYR A 66 -21.16 -15.76 16.49
C TYR A 66 -20.49 -14.49 15.94
N ASN A 67 -20.72 -13.32 16.56
CA ASN A 67 -20.11 -12.08 16.16
C ASN A 67 -18.57 -12.09 16.32
N ALA A 68 -18.07 -12.73 17.37
CA ALA A 68 -16.63 -12.86 17.58
C ALA A 68 -15.95 -13.71 16.48
N ILE A 69 -16.59 -14.81 16.08
CA ILE A 69 -16.10 -15.67 14.99
C ILE A 69 -16.12 -14.91 13.66
N GLU A 70 -17.24 -14.22 13.36
CA GLU A 70 -17.34 -13.42 12.13
C GLU A 70 -16.33 -12.29 12.07
N LEU A 71 -16.09 -11.63 13.21
CA LEU A 71 -15.08 -10.57 13.31
C LEU A 71 -13.68 -11.12 13.07
N LYS A 72 -13.34 -12.26 13.67
CA LYS A 72 -12.06 -12.92 13.46
C LYS A 72 -11.82 -13.25 11.98
N ARG A 73 -12.81 -13.85 11.30
CA ARG A 73 -12.72 -14.13 9.87
C ARG A 73 -12.47 -12.87 9.03
N LYS A 74 -13.15 -11.76 9.36
CA LYS A 74 -12.95 -10.48 8.65
C LYS A 74 -11.58 -9.87 8.88
N ILE A 75 -11.00 -10.08 10.07
CA ILE A 75 -9.63 -9.65 10.34
C ILE A 75 -8.65 -10.46 9.48
N GLU A 76 -8.82 -11.78 9.41
CA GLU A 76 -8.00 -12.64 8.55
C GLU A 76 -8.09 -12.25 7.07
N GLU A 77 -9.30 -11.99 6.55
CA GLU A 77 -9.52 -11.48 5.18
C GLU A 77 -8.84 -10.11 4.93
N LEU A 78 -8.83 -9.22 5.94
CA LEU A 78 -8.15 -7.93 5.85
C LEU A 78 -6.62 -8.05 5.86
N ASP A 79 -6.08 -8.98 6.63
CA ASP A 79 -4.64 -9.24 6.66
C ASP A 79 -4.17 -9.83 5.30
N GLU A 80 -4.91 -10.77 4.72
CA GLU A 80 -4.62 -11.28 3.37
C GLU A 80 -4.66 -10.18 2.30
N LEU A 81 -5.67 -9.28 2.37
CA LEU A 81 -5.77 -8.14 1.46
C LEU A 81 -4.59 -7.17 1.61
N LYS A 82 -4.15 -6.93 2.84
CA LYS A 82 -2.99 -6.08 3.13
C LYS A 82 -1.71 -6.67 2.54
N ASP A 83 -1.51 -7.98 2.69
CA ASP A 83 -0.35 -8.67 2.13
C ASP A 83 -0.36 -8.60 0.59
N MET A 84 -1.51 -8.85 -0.05
CA MET A 84 -1.66 -8.69 -1.50
C MET A 84 -1.37 -7.26 -1.97
N LEU A 85 -1.85 -6.25 -1.24
CA LEU A 85 -1.58 -4.85 -1.56
C LEU A 85 -0.10 -4.51 -1.46
N SER A 86 0.61 -5.04 -0.46
CA SER A 86 2.06 -4.82 -0.30
C SER A 86 2.87 -5.41 -1.45
N VAL A 87 2.47 -6.58 -1.95
CA VAL A 87 3.09 -7.23 -3.12
C VAL A 87 2.83 -6.40 -4.38
N GLN A 88 1.59 -5.95 -4.59
CA GLN A 88 1.24 -5.11 -5.74
C GLN A 88 1.97 -3.76 -5.72
N GLU A 89 2.11 -3.13 -4.56
CA GLU A 89 2.85 -1.88 -4.41
C GLU A 89 4.32 -2.06 -4.81
N LYS A 90 4.96 -3.14 -4.37
CA LYS A 90 6.33 -3.49 -4.75
C LYS A 90 6.45 -3.72 -6.27
N GLU A 91 5.50 -4.42 -6.86
CA GLU A 91 5.49 -4.70 -8.29
C GLU A 91 5.31 -3.42 -9.13
N ILE A 92 4.36 -2.55 -8.74
CA ILE A 92 4.14 -1.26 -9.39
C ILE A 92 5.40 -0.40 -9.31
N LYS A 93 6.05 -0.35 -8.14
CA LYS A 93 7.30 0.41 -7.97
C LYS A 93 8.41 -0.12 -8.87
N THR A 94 8.55 -1.44 -8.97
CA THR A 94 9.55 -2.08 -9.84
C THR A 94 9.26 -1.76 -11.32
N GLN A 95 8.01 -1.88 -11.77
CA GLN A 95 7.60 -1.53 -13.14
C GLN A 95 7.81 -0.04 -13.44
N THR A 96 7.50 0.82 -12.48
CA THR A 96 7.72 2.27 -12.62
C THR A 96 9.20 2.59 -12.78
N ASN A 97 10.06 2.00 -11.95
CA ASN A 97 11.50 2.21 -12.05
C ASN A 97 12.06 1.68 -13.38
N PHE A 98 11.60 0.51 -13.82
CA PHE A 98 12.00 -0.04 -15.11
C PHE A 98 11.55 0.86 -16.28
N THR A 99 10.30 1.34 -16.26
CA THR A 99 9.78 2.25 -17.30
C THR A 99 10.56 3.57 -17.31
N ASN A 100 10.85 4.14 -16.16
CA ASN A 100 11.64 5.36 -16.04
C ASN A 100 13.07 5.16 -16.55
N HIS A 101 13.70 4.03 -16.19
CA HIS A 101 15.01 3.67 -16.73
C HIS A 101 15.03 3.68 -18.27
N LEU A 102 14.07 3.01 -18.92
CA LEU A 102 13.98 2.98 -20.38
C LEU A 102 13.69 4.37 -20.97
N THR A 103 12.80 5.12 -20.36
CA THR A 103 12.40 6.46 -20.80
C THR A 103 13.61 7.41 -20.78
N PHE A 104 14.32 7.46 -19.65
CA PHE A 104 15.50 8.32 -19.54
C PHE A 104 16.67 7.82 -20.43
N GLY A 105 16.81 6.51 -20.60
CA GLY A 105 17.76 5.96 -21.56
C GLY A 105 17.47 6.43 -22.99
N SER A 106 16.22 6.38 -23.42
CA SER A 106 15.79 6.82 -24.75
C SER A 106 15.96 8.34 -24.94
N LEU A 107 15.61 9.14 -23.91
CA LEU A 107 15.84 10.59 -23.94
C LEU A 107 17.34 10.92 -24.06
N ALA A 108 18.20 10.18 -23.37
CA ALA A 108 19.63 10.36 -23.49
C ALA A 108 20.13 10.07 -24.92
N ASP A 109 19.62 9.03 -25.57
CA ASP A 109 19.99 8.70 -26.96
C ASP A 109 19.56 9.80 -27.94
N ILE A 110 18.38 10.40 -27.75
CA ILE A 110 17.93 11.56 -28.51
C ILE A 110 18.86 12.75 -28.31
N GLU A 111 19.23 13.06 -27.08
CA GLU A 111 20.13 14.18 -26.78
C GLU A 111 21.57 13.95 -27.30
N ILE A 112 22.07 12.72 -27.25
CA ILE A 112 23.36 12.36 -27.90
C ILE A 112 23.30 12.61 -29.40
N THR A 113 22.21 12.21 -30.04
CA THR A 113 21.99 12.40 -31.46
C THR A 113 21.91 13.88 -31.83
N ASN A 114 21.29 14.69 -30.99
CA ASN A 114 21.18 16.14 -31.14
C ASN A 114 22.49 16.91 -30.78
N GLY A 115 23.48 16.22 -30.23
CA GLY A 115 24.72 16.82 -29.78
C GLY A 115 24.65 17.54 -28.43
N ASN A 116 23.55 17.35 -27.68
CA ASN A 116 23.33 18.00 -26.36
C ASN A 116 23.87 17.10 -25.23
N TYR A 117 25.19 16.89 -25.22
CA TYR A 117 25.82 15.90 -24.34
C TYR A 117 25.66 16.17 -22.85
N THR A 118 25.43 17.41 -22.45
CA THR A 118 25.16 17.79 -21.05
C THR A 118 23.80 17.27 -20.58
N SER A 119 22.78 17.48 -21.40
CA SER A 119 21.42 16.95 -21.13
C SER A 119 21.41 15.44 -21.21
N ALA A 120 22.14 14.87 -22.18
CA ALA A 120 22.30 13.42 -22.29
C ALA A 120 22.90 12.82 -21.00
N PHE A 121 23.93 13.46 -20.42
CA PHE A 121 24.52 13.01 -19.17
C PHE A 121 23.51 13.05 -18.00
N LEU A 122 22.69 14.11 -17.90
CA LEU A 122 21.60 14.17 -16.92
C LEU A 122 20.63 12.99 -17.06
N TYR A 123 20.19 12.70 -18.28
CA TYR A 123 19.24 11.60 -18.50
C TYR A 123 19.87 10.23 -18.24
N LEU A 124 21.16 10.06 -18.54
CA LEU A 124 21.88 8.81 -18.24
C LEU A 124 22.06 8.59 -16.74
N ILE A 125 22.35 9.64 -15.97
CA ILE A 125 22.47 9.52 -14.51
C ILE A 125 21.10 9.23 -13.87
N ARG A 126 20.00 9.79 -14.40
CA ARG A 126 18.64 9.45 -14.02
C ARG A 126 18.29 7.99 -14.37
N SER A 127 18.64 7.54 -15.58
CA SER A 127 18.47 6.15 -15.99
C SER A 127 19.22 5.19 -15.06
N LEU A 128 20.47 5.56 -14.69
CA LEU A 128 21.27 4.79 -13.74
C LEU A 128 20.64 4.76 -12.33
N GLU A 129 20.11 5.87 -11.84
CA GLU A 129 19.39 5.96 -10.56
C GLU A 129 18.25 4.95 -10.50
N TYR A 130 17.41 4.91 -11.54
CA TYR A 130 16.26 4.02 -11.59
C TYR A 130 16.67 2.55 -11.71
N THR A 131 17.67 2.21 -12.53
CA THR A 131 18.14 0.83 -12.63
C THR A 131 18.78 0.34 -11.33
N MET A 132 19.50 1.23 -10.61
CA MET A 132 20.07 0.92 -9.29
C MET A 132 19.02 0.73 -8.19
N SER A 133 17.78 1.14 -8.45
CA SER A 133 16.63 0.93 -7.56
C SER A 133 15.87 -0.39 -7.83
N LEU A 134 16.27 -1.14 -8.85
CA LEU A 134 15.74 -2.48 -9.14
C LEU A 134 16.46 -3.54 -8.29
N ASP A 135 15.78 -4.63 -8.00
CA ASP A 135 16.37 -5.76 -7.27
C ASP A 135 17.56 -6.39 -8.05
N ALA A 136 17.50 -6.33 -9.39
CA ALA A 136 18.60 -6.70 -10.29
C ALA A 136 18.84 -5.54 -11.27
N PRO A 137 19.91 -4.76 -11.10
CA PRO A 137 20.23 -3.67 -12.01
C PRO A 137 20.46 -4.15 -13.44
N LEU A 138 19.90 -3.42 -14.41
CA LEU A 138 19.92 -3.76 -15.83
C LEU A 138 20.79 -2.77 -16.63
N ASP A 139 21.41 -3.25 -17.69
CA ASP A 139 22.06 -2.43 -18.72
C ASP A 139 23.15 -1.47 -18.23
N ILE A 140 23.73 -1.73 -17.06
CA ILE A 140 24.74 -0.85 -16.41
C ILE A 140 25.89 -0.53 -17.35
N ASP A 141 26.47 -1.52 -18.02
CA ASP A 141 27.60 -1.33 -18.93
C ASP A 141 27.22 -0.48 -20.15
N ALA A 142 26.00 -0.65 -20.67
CA ALA A 142 25.49 0.17 -21.77
C ALA A 142 25.28 1.62 -21.34
N ILE A 143 24.78 1.84 -20.11
CA ILE A 143 24.64 3.21 -19.54
C ILE A 143 26.03 3.86 -19.44
N PHE A 144 27.02 3.17 -18.84
CA PHE A 144 28.37 3.71 -18.71
C PHE A 144 29.05 3.95 -20.08
N GLY A 145 28.81 3.08 -21.05
CA GLY A 145 29.28 3.31 -22.43
C GLY A 145 28.77 4.66 -22.99
N ARG A 146 27.46 4.91 -22.84
CA ARG A 146 26.82 6.17 -23.28
C ARG A 146 27.26 7.38 -22.43
N MET A 147 27.44 7.21 -21.12
CA MET A 147 27.99 8.26 -20.25
C MET A 147 29.39 8.66 -20.68
N ASN A 148 30.28 7.72 -21.00
CA ASN A 148 31.61 7.99 -21.49
C ASN A 148 31.59 8.74 -22.84
N ILE A 149 30.69 8.35 -23.76
CA ILE A 149 30.50 9.09 -25.02
C ILE A 149 30.10 10.52 -24.74
N SER A 150 29.14 10.76 -23.87
CA SER A 150 28.65 12.08 -23.50
C SER A 150 29.77 12.90 -22.86
N VAL A 151 30.49 12.37 -21.88
CA VAL A 151 31.60 13.05 -21.19
C VAL A 151 32.71 13.42 -22.18
N ASN A 152 33.10 12.50 -23.09
CA ASN A 152 34.16 12.79 -24.08
C ASN A 152 33.79 13.89 -25.07
N LYS A 153 32.51 14.08 -25.34
CA LYS A 153 31.97 15.08 -26.29
C LYS A 153 31.62 16.41 -25.64
N VAL A 154 31.44 16.47 -24.32
CA VAL A 154 31.25 17.75 -23.60
C VAL A 154 32.49 18.61 -23.78
N LYS A 155 32.26 19.88 -24.19
CA LYS A 155 33.35 20.86 -24.35
C LYS A 155 33.89 21.32 -23.00
N GLN A 156 35.18 21.59 -22.94
CA GLN A 156 35.81 22.20 -21.78
C GLN A 156 35.16 23.57 -21.47
N ASN A 157 34.98 23.85 -20.18
CA ASN A 157 34.35 25.08 -19.69
C ASN A 157 32.86 25.26 -20.12
N SER A 158 32.15 24.15 -20.39
CA SER A 158 30.71 24.21 -20.63
C SER A 158 30.00 24.74 -19.37
N SER A 159 29.06 25.66 -19.54
CA SER A 159 28.21 26.12 -18.45
C SER A 159 27.08 25.11 -18.25
N LEU A 160 26.76 24.84 -16.98
CA LEU A 160 25.66 23.97 -16.60
C LEU A 160 24.57 24.81 -15.91
N PRO A 161 23.33 24.82 -16.40
CA PRO A 161 22.22 25.46 -15.69
C PRO A 161 22.10 24.92 -14.26
N VAL A 162 21.75 25.80 -13.31
CA VAL A 162 21.74 25.48 -11.88
C VAL A 162 20.76 24.34 -11.55
N ASP A 163 19.63 24.32 -12.22
CA ASP A 163 18.61 23.27 -12.09
C ASP A 163 19.10 21.92 -12.59
N ILE A 164 19.85 21.88 -13.70
CA ILE A 164 20.46 20.65 -14.22
C ILE A 164 21.54 20.14 -13.26
N LYS A 165 22.40 21.04 -12.77
CA LYS A 165 23.43 20.68 -11.79
C LYS A 165 22.83 20.06 -10.54
N LYS A 166 21.78 20.71 -10.00
CA LYS A 166 21.05 20.21 -8.83
C LYS A 166 20.45 18.82 -9.09
N ASN A 167 19.80 18.64 -10.22
CA ASN A 167 19.20 17.36 -10.57
C ASN A 167 20.24 16.24 -10.66
N ILE A 168 21.41 16.49 -11.24
CA ILE A 168 22.53 15.53 -11.30
C ILE A 168 23.01 15.19 -9.88
N GLN A 169 23.17 16.19 -9.01
CA GLN A 169 23.60 15.98 -7.62
C GLN A 169 22.58 15.19 -6.79
N ASP A 170 21.28 15.42 -7.01
CA ASP A 170 20.24 14.69 -6.31
C ASP A 170 20.20 13.21 -6.75
N SER A 171 20.37 12.94 -8.05
CA SER A 171 20.54 11.56 -8.54
C SER A 171 21.83 10.90 -8.03
N ASP A 172 22.94 11.63 -7.95
CA ASP A 172 24.20 11.14 -7.37
C ASP A 172 24.00 10.65 -5.93
N LYS A 173 23.30 11.42 -5.10
CA LYS A 173 22.98 11.02 -3.72
C LYS A 173 22.19 9.71 -3.67
N GLN A 174 21.19 9.56 -4.55
CA GLN A 174 20.37 8.35 -4.59
C GLN A 174 21.18 7.13 -5.06
N ILE A 175 22.01 7.29 -6.09
CA ILE A 175 22.88 6.24 -6.59
C ILE A 175 23.86 5.78 -5.49
N ARG A 176 24.51 6.73 -4.78
CA ARG A 176 25.45 6.42 -3.68
C ARG A 176 24.77 5.76 -2.48
N ALA A 177 23.49 6.03 -2.26
CA ALA A 177 22.68 5.39 -1.20
C ALA A 177 22.18 4.00 -1.57
N SER A 178 22.30 3.59 -2.84
CA SER A 178 21.87 2.26 -3.30
C SER A 178 22.73 1.14 -2.71
N SER A 179 22.09 0.02 -2.36
CA SER A 179 22.77 -1.20 -1.89
C SER A 179 23.76 -1.76 -2.92
N CYS A 180 23.52 -1.53 -4.21
CA CYS A 180 24.34 -2.01 -5.31
C CYS A 180 25.50 -1.03 -5.68
N TYR A 181 25.62 0.11 -4.99
CA TYR A 181 26.63 1.13 -5.33
C TYR A 181 28.07 0.58 -5.36
N SER A 182 28.41 -0.31 -4.45
CA SER A 182 29.74 -0.91 -4.37
C SER A 182 30.20 -1.61 -5.68
N MET A 183 29.24 -2.13 -6.45
CA MET A 183 29.50 -2.83 -7.72
C MET A 183 29.98 -1.86 -8.81
N ILE A 184 29.52 -0.64 -8.81
CA ILE A 184 29.75 0.36 -9.86
C ILE A 184 30.69 1.49 -9.44
N LYS A 185 31.04 1.56 -8.16
CA LYS A 185 31.72 2.71 -7.53
C LYS A 185 32.87 3.26 -8.36
N THR A 186 33.84 2.40 -8.70
CA THR A 186 35.07 2.83 -9.40
C THR A 186 34.76 3.44 -10.77
N GLN A 187 33.88 2.79 -11.53
CA GLN A 187 33.53 3.26 -12.87
C GLN A 187 32.66 4.52 -12.79
N TYR A 188 31.72 4.56 -11.85
CA TYR A 188 30.85 5.70 -11.63
C TYR A 188 31.62 6.95 -11.21
N GLU A 189 32.47 6.86 -10.19
CA GLU A 189 33.27 8.00 -9.71
C GLU A 189 34.21 8.55 -10.79
N LYS A 190 34.81 7.68 -11.60
CA LYS A 190 35.63 8.11 -12.72
C LYS A 190 34.83 8.95 -13.70
N VAL A 191 33.70 8.49 -14.19
CA VAL A 191 32.89 9.16 -15.20
C VAL A 191 32.27 10.44 -14.63
N TYR A 192 31.77 10.40 -13.39
CA TYR A 192 31.17 11.53 -12.69
C TYR A 192 32.20 12.67 -12.50
N ASN A 193 33.37 12.37 -11.97
CA ASN A 193 34.42 13.35 -11.74
C ASN A 193 34.98 13.95 -13.06
N GLU A 194 35.11 13.11 -14.10
CA GLU A 194 35.53 13.57 -15.43
C GLU A 194 34.48 14.53 -16.04
N PHE A 195 33.19 14.27 -15.89
CA PHE A 195 32.14 15.19 -16.32
C PHE A 195 32.27 16.54 -15.63
N PHE A 196 32.34 16.57 -14.30
CA PHE A 196 32.42 17.82 -13.55
C PHE A 196 33.75 18.58 -13.75
N SER A 197 34.82 17.89 -14.08
CA SER A 197 36.10 18.54 -14.44
C SER A 197 35.99 19.39 -15.70
N LYS A 198 35.03 19.11 -16.59
CA LYS A 198 34.77 19.84 -17.83
C LYS A 198 33.72 20.94 -17.68
N ILE A 199 33.02 20.98 -16.58
CA ILE A 199 31.96 21.96 -16.30
C ILE A 199 32.58 23.14 -15.55
N LYS A 200 32.39 24.35 -16.06
CA LYS A 200 32.70 25.57 -15.33
C LYS A 200 31.59 25.82 -14.30
N ASP A 201 31.95 26.08 -13.05
CA ASP A 201 31.00 26.60 -12.09
C ASP A 201 30.45 27.92 -12.61
N GLY A 202 29.18 27.93 -12.99
CA GLY A 202 28.50 29.17 -13.36
C GLY A 202 28.46 30.07 -12.14
N GLU A 203 29.30 31.08 -12.11
CA GLU A 203 29.10 32.22 -11.22
C GLU A 203 27.70 32.76 -11.48
N ASN A 204 26.96 32.93 -10.40
CA ASN A 204 25.67 33.61 -10.40
C ASN A 204 25.83 34.97 -11.07
N SER A 205 25.25 35.12 -12.27
CA SER A 205 25.03 36.43 -12.87
C SER A 205 23.59 36.83 -12.63
#